data_81cfc53cd99b549a6be2a3e7f92e2d18
#
_entry.id   81cfc53cd99b549a6be2a3e7f92e2d18
#
_cell.length_a   1.000
_cell.length_b   1.000
_cell.length_c   1.000
_cell.angle_alpha   90.00
_cell.angle_beta   90.00
_cell.angle_gamma   90.00
#
_symmetry.space_group_name_H-M   'P 1'
#
loop_
_entity.id
_entity.type
_entity.pdbx_description
1 polymer ?
#
loop_
_entity_poly.entity_id
_entity_poly.type
_entity_poly.pdbx_seq_one_letter_code
_entity_poly.pdbx_strand_id
1 'polypeptide(L)'
;MKSNMKTIAAFALSVMLVFTMTPAAAFAGEEDVNNTTESEETSEAAEEVLESEGTQAVDREGTRAAEEDKEVLQLQQEAFEETDRDLAMGEFVHDGTAYTMEDISGYSKSMRIYAFYLGSGQYGDAVLIESNGRYLLMDTGHKDSAGRLVTCLKRAMGSETKLDVYFSHMHGDHTGGLEKVLLNFDVERVFFPDIELCRNYYTPNELKTIDQIYKEHVALAETEADVVFLRPPASVRSSNPRAANTASTFNVGGAVFEVIGPLGSYKPDDFIGYVKELNGRCGTKEGHCLNNGSLCTMITCGNVRYLSTGDIEKQEEAKLTARYGSGLNSDILMVPHHGLKTSCTSAFASKVTPMWSFEQNHGFTDAYQDAVKRAEKYGYNYPVATKKRGIIYDISGSRVRVFRDYNNNCRPDDGLLKGWLSSGGGTQYYDSAGYIRTGWNWLGGHAYYMSGSSGFRFTGSHRINGTKVKFSSSGKLTSHRKPSKVTLRYARAKAGGTVTVGWRKASRASRYQVYRADSRSGSYRYIATVSGKARSFRDSGLQKGKRYYYKVRAVRYVAGGSMYGSFSKARSTAAK
;
A
#
# COMPACT_ATOMS: atom_id res chain seq x y z
N MET A 1 -24.22 3.02 38.04
CA MET A 1 -24.35 2.20 36.82
C MET A 1 -25.78 1.83 36.40
N LYS A 2 -26.84 2.04 37.11
CA LYS A 2 -28.22 1.74 36.66
C LYS A 2 -29.11 2.98 36.46
N SER A 3 -28.58 4.19 36.62
CA SER A 3 -29.32 5.45 36.49
C SER A 3 -29.24 6.07 35.06
N ASN A 4 -28.21 5.80 34.30
CA ASN A 4 -27.97 6.47 33.00
C ASN A 4 -28.64 5.79 31.79
N MET A 5 -29.06 4.54 31.91
CA MET A 5 -29.76 3.83 30.82
C MET A 5 -31.12 4.41 30.41
N LYS A 6 -31.76 5.22 31.27
CA LYS A 6 -33.09 5.82 30.98
C LYS A 6 -32.98 7.11 30.16
N THR A 7 -31.87 7.81 30.21
CA THR A 7 -31.65 9.05 29.46
C THR A 7 -31.31 8.78 27.99
N ILE A 8 -30.57 7.72 27.71
CA ILE A 8 -30.21 7.31 26.34
C ILE A 8 -31.44 6.88 25.54
N ALA A 9 -32.40 6.17 26.17
CA ALA A 9 -33.62 5.73 25.50
C ALA A 9 -34.58 6.86 25.09
N ALA A 10 -34.49 8.03 25.73
CA ALA A 10 -35.33 9.19 25.42
C ALA A 10 -34.80 9.99 24.22
N PHE A 11 -33.50 9.96 23.95
CA PHE A 11 -32.87 10.68 22.82
C PHE A 11 -33.07 9.94 21.48
N ALA A 12 -33.10 8.60 21.48
CA ALA A 12 -33.29 7.80 20.29
C ALA A 12 -34.66 8.00 19.62
N LEU A 13 -35.65 8.56 20.29
CA LEU A 13 -37.00 8.76 19.74
C LEU A 13 -37.17 10.08 18.96
N SER A 14 -36.28 11.05 19.13
CA SER A 14 -36.36 12.35 18.45
C SER A 14 -35.70 12.39 17.07
N VAL A 15 -34.80 11.45 16.76
CA VAL A 15 -34.03 11.42 15.48
C VAL A 15 -34.79 10.76 14.33
N MET A 16 -35.95 10.17 14.56
CA MET A 16 -36.68 9.40 13.55
C MET A 16 -37.48 10.21 12.52
N LEU A 17 -37.38 11.55 12.48
CA LEU A 17 -38.37 12.34 11.73
C LEU A 17 -37.85 13.24 10.57
N VAL A 18 -36.64 13.12 10.08
CA VAL A 18 -36.17 14.07 9.04
C VAL A 18 -35.63 13.48 7.73
N PHE A 19 -35.59 12.20 7.47
CA PHE A 19 -35.24 11.76 6.10
C PHE A 19 -36.09 10.61 5.59
N THR A 20 -37.29 10.93 5.10
CA THR A 20 -37.97 10.08 4.12
C THR A 20 -37.69 10.66 2.73
N MET A 21 -36.73 10.11 2.03
CA MET A 21 -36.64 10.23 0.57
C MET A 21 -37.34 9.04 -0.08
N THR A 22 -38.26 9.35 -0.96
CA THR A 22 -39.10 8.44 -1.74
C THR A 22 -38.25 7.50 -2.64
N PRO A 23 -38.63 6.23 -2.75
CA PRO A 23 -37.96 5.30 -3.65
C PRO A 23 -38.44 5.48 -5.09
N ALA A 24 -37.51 5.60 -6.01
CA ALA A 24 -37.78 5.48 -7.44
C ALA A 24 -37.89 3.99 -7.81
N ALA A 25 -38.90 3.70 -8.62
CA ALA A 25 -39.42 2.41 -8.97
C ALA A 25 -38.41 1.40 -9.53
N ALA A 26 -38.60 0.16 -9.08
CA ALA A 26 -38.04 -1.04 -9.69
C ALA A 26 -38.66 -1.32 -11.05
N PHE A 27 -37.85 -1.71 -12.02
CA PHE A 27 -38.29 -2.54 -13.15
C PHE A 27 -37.57 -3.88 -13.04
N ALA A 28 -38.41 -4.90 -12.88
CA ALA A 28 -38.05 -6.30 -13.00
C ALA A 28 -37.99 -6.70 -14.47
N GLY A 29 -37.09 -7.59 -14.80
CA GLY A 29 -37.03 -8.32 -16.06
C GLY A 29 -36.17 -9.53 -15.81
N GLU A 30 -36.87 -10.66 -15.57
CA GLU A 30 -36.32 -12.01 -15.59
C GLU A 30 -35.90 -12.35 -17.02
N GLU A 31 -34.83 -13.11 -17.20
CA GLU A 31 -34.87 -14.41 -17.89
C GLU A 31 -33.52 -15.12 -17.81
N ASP A 32 -33.70 -16.41 -17.59
CA ASP A 32 -32.74 -17.50 -17.44
C ASP A 32 -31.95 -17.83 -18.70
N VAL A 33 -30.90 -18.61 -18.49
CA VAL A 33 -30.56 -19.88 -19.16
C VAL A 33 -29.07 -20.04 -19.58
N ASN A 34 -28.44 -20.97 -18.83
CA ASN A 34 -27.52 -22.05 -19.22
C ASN A 34 -26.21 -21.82 -19.98
N ASN A 35 -25.16 -22.18 -19.28
CA ASN A 35 -24.32 -23.39 -19.50
C ASN A 35 -23.64 -23.55 -20.87
N THR A 36 -22.32 -23.56 -20.93
CA THR A 36 -21.48 -24.69 -21.39
C THR A 36 -19.99 -24.34 -21.39
N THR A 37 -19.27 -25.22 -20.74
CA THR A 37 -17.94 -25.81 -20.89
C THR A 37 -17.05 -25.48 -22.10
N GLU A 38 -15.74 -25.40 -21.76
CA GLU A 38 -14.53 -25.89 -22.45
C GLU A 38 -14.14 -25.33 -23.82
N SER A 39 -12.93 -24.83 -23.94
CA SER A 39 -11.76 -25.53 -24.45
C SER A 39 -10.54 -24.61 -24.57
N GLU A 40 -9.40 -25.13 -24.10
CA GLU A 40 -8.07 -24.71 -24.53
C GLU A 40 -7.90 -25.00 -26.03
N GLU A 41 -7.28 -24.10 -26.76
CA GLU A 41 -6.28 -24.43 -27.76
C GLU A 41 -5.60 -23.19 -28.37
N THR A 42 -4.31 -23.23 -28.26
CA THR A 42 -3.22 -22.71 -29.11
C THR A 42 -3.53 -21.85 -30.35
N SER A 43 -2.86 -20.71 -30.44
CA SER A 43 -2.24 -20.25 -31.69
C SER A 43 -1.01 -19.38 -31.45
N GLU A 44 0.16 -19.99 -31.56
CA GLU A 44 1.34 -19.32 -32.10
C GLU A 44 1.09 -19.09 -33.59
N ALA A 45 1.21 -17.85 -34.03
CA ALA A 45 1.77 -17.38 -35.31
C ALA A 45 1.12 -16.05 -35.70
N ALA A 46 1.87 -14.98 -35.54
CA ALA A 46 1.93 -13.82 -36.44
C ALA A 46 2.86 -12.75 -35.83
N GLU A 47 4.16 -12.97 -35.98
CA GLU A 47 5.17 -11.92 -35.96
C GLU A 47 5.74 -11.87 -37.36
N GLU A 48 5.43 -10.85 -38.11
CA GLU A 48 6.32 -10.14 -39.03
C GLU A 48 5.61 -8.93 -39.64
N VAL A 49 6.43 -7.86 -39.78
CA VAL A 49 6.16 -6.60 -40.50
C VAL A 49 5.47 -5.53 -39.67
N LEU A 50 6.33 -4.69 -39.08
CA LEU A 50 6.31 -3.21 -39.16
C LEU A 50 7.47 -2.64 -38.32
N GLU A 51 8.69 -2.68 -38.90
CA GLU A 51 9.77 -1.77 -38.53
C GLU A 51 9.84 -0.67 -39.58
N SER A 52 9.44 0.54 -39.18
CA SER A 52 10.09 1.80 -39.53
C SER A 52 9.21 2.97 -39.04
N GLU A 53 9.89 3.90 -38.39
CA GLU A 53 9.42 5.17 -37.83
C GLU A 53 9.10 5.16 -36.33
N GLY A 54 10.10 5.58 -35.50
CA GLY A 54 9.90 5.83 -34.09
C GLY A 54 11.15 5.96 -33.22
N THR A 55 12.34 6.15 -33.76
CA THR A 55 13.60 6.07 -33.00
C THR A 55 14.10 7.36 -32.33
N GLN A 56 13.37 8.49 -32.40
CA GLN A 56 13.83 9.75 -31.79
C GLN A 56 13.04 10.23 -30.56
N ALA A 57 11.87 9.66 -30.26
CA ALA A 57 11.07 10.06 -29.09
C ALA A 57 11.41 9.27 -27.80
N VAL A 58 11.97 8.05 -27.94
CA VAL A 58 12.18 7.13 -26.80
C VAL A 58 13.39 7.49 -25.91
N ASP A 59 14.38 8.20 -26.46
CA ASP A 59 15.59 8.56 -25.70
C ASP A 59 15.39 9.75 -24.72
N ARG A 60 14.36 10.57 -24.92
CA ARG A 60 14.05 11.68 -23.99
C ARG A 60 13.21 11.25 -22.79
N GLU A 61 12.29 10.29 -22.97
CA GLU A 61 11.51 9.75 -21.87
C GLU A 61 12.34 8.81 -20.96
N GLY A 62 13.25 8.03 -21.53
CA GLY A 62 14.13 7.14 -20.76
C GLY A 62 15.15 7.85 -19.90
N THR A 63 15.65 9.04 -20.31
CA THR A 63 16.52 9.89 -19.52
C THR A 63 15.77 10.62 -18.42
N ARG A 64 14.56 11.06 -18.69
CA ARG A 64 13.72 11.76 -17.71
C ARG A 64 13.25 10.82 -16.60
N ALA A 65 12.84 9.59 -16.92
CA ALA A 65 12.47 8.59 -15.91
C ALA A 65 13.66 8.14 -15.05
N ALA A 66 14.90 8.14 -15.58
CA ALA A 66 16.10 7.80 -14.80
C ALA A 66 16.60 8.95 -13.93
N GLU A 67 16.33 10.20 -14.32
CA GLU A 67 16.57 11.37 -13.48
C GLU A 67 15.49 11.51 -12.41
N GLU A 68 14.22 11.29 -12.75
CA GLU A 68 13.11 11.21 -11.80
C GLU A 68 13.30 10.06 -10.77
N ASP A 69 13.82 8.89 -11.16
CA ASP A 69 14.15 7.79 -10.22
C ASP A 69 15.33 8.14 -9.31
N LYS A 70 16.29 8.96 -9.75
CA LYS A 70 17.39 9.46 -8.89
C LYS A 70 16.92 10.53 -7.92
N GLU A 71 16.12 11.46 -8.40
CA GLU A 71 15.56 12.55 -7.60
C GLU A 71 14.60 12.01 -6.54
N VAL A 72 13.77 11.00 -6.89
CA VAL A 72 12.89 10.30 -5.96
C VAL A 72 13.67 9.48 -4.92
N LEU A 73 14.77 8.81 -5.31
CA LEU A 73 15.65 8.11 -4.35
C LEU A 73 16.40 9.07 -3.43
N GLN A 74 16.81 10.21 -3.93
CA GLN A 74 17.50 11.22 -3.15
C GLN A 74 16.54 11.95 -2.21
N LEU A 75 15.32 12.28 -2.68
CA LEU A 75 14.25 12.84 -1.86
C LEU A 75 13.73 11.85 -0.82
N GLN A 76 13.69 10.55 -1.12
CA GLN A 76 13.38 9.50 -0.15
C GLN A 76 14.51 9.34 0.89
N GLN A 77 15.76 9.58 0.52
CA GLN A 77 16.90 9.52 1.42
C GLN A 77 17.00 10.78 2.27
N GLU A 78 16.73 11.95 1.71
CA GLU A 78 16.65 13.22 2.42
C GLU A 78 15.43 13.29 3.35
N ALA A 79 14.25 12.78 2.93
CA ALA A 79 13.10 12.61 3.79
C ALA A 79 13.35 11.57 4.90
N PHE A 80 14.21 10.59 4.66
CA PHE A 80 14.65 9.61 5.64
C PHE A 80 15.54 10.22 6.74
N GLU A 81 16.41 11.17 6.38
CA GLU A 81 17.26 11.91 7.32
C GLU A 81 16.50 13.05 8.03
N GLU A 82 15.41 13.55 7.44
CA GLU A 82 14.58 14.61 8.03
C GLU A 82 13.54 14.07 9.03
N THR A 83 13.15 12.80 8.93
CA THR A 83 12.24 12.15 9.90
C THR A 83 12.92 11.70 11.19
N ASP A 84 14.25 11.69 11.24
CA ASP A 84 15.02 11.52 12.48
C ASP A 84 15.26 12.85 13.24
N ARG A 85 14.81 14.00 12.67
CA ARG A 85 14.78 15.25 13.40
C ARG A 85 13.58 15.25 14.34
N ASP A 86 13.86 15.38 15.60
CA ASP A 86 12.96 15.62 16.73
C ASP A 86 11.58 16.12 16.28
N LEU A 87 10.59 15.22 16.20
CA LEU A 87 9.19 15.60 16.24
C LEU A 87 8.99 16.32 17.57
N ALA A 88 9.09 17.65 17.51
CA ALA A 88 8.83 18.46 18.67
C ALA A 88 7.45 18.08 19.22
N MET A 89 7.43 17.51 20.41
CA MET A 89 6.21 17.19 21.12
C MET A 89 5.39 18.47 21.22
N GLY A 90 4.26 18.53 20.49
CA GLY A 90 3.35 19.66 20.55
C GLY A 90 2.48 19.56 21.79
N GLU A 91 2.40 20.62 22.57
CA GLU A 91 1.37 20.75 23.60
C GLU A 91 0.06 21.19 22.96
N PHE A 92 -1.03 20.51 23.28
CA PHE A 92 -2.37 20.86 22.87
C PHE A 92 -3.19 21.22 24.11
N VAL A 93 -4.00 22.25 24.03
CA VAL A 93 -4.81 22.73 25.15
C VAL A 93 -6.25 22.29 24.98
N HIS A 94 -6.75 21.49 25.94
CA HIS A 94 -8.14 21.10 26.08
C HIS A 94 -8.65 21.68 27.42
N ASP A 95 -9.62 22.58 27.41
CA ASP A 95 -10.19 23.22 28.60
C ASP A 95 -9.15 23.70 29.65
N GLY A 96 -8.04 24.26 29.19
CA GLY A 96 -6.94 24.69 30.02
C GLY A 96 -5.96 23.59 30.44
N THR A 97 -6.18 22.34 30.03
CA THR A 97 -5.22 21.22 30.21
C THR A 97 -4.45 20.99 28.94
N ALA A 98 -3.13 21.02 29.00
CA ALA A 98 -2.26 20.73 27.85
C ALA A 98 -2.44 19.26 27.42
N TYR A 99 -2.78 19.03 26.15
CA TYR A 99 -2.73 17.70 25.55
C TYR A 99 -1.30 17.46 25.08
N THR A 100 -0.64 16.50 25.72
CA THR A 100 0.73 16.12 25.37
C THR A 100 0.71 14.80 24.60
N MET A 101 1.41 14.74 23.46
CA MET A 101 1.65 13.47 22.79
C MET A 101 2.36 12.50 23.73
N GLU A 102 1.99 11.23 23.70
CA GLU A 102 2.72 10.19 24.43
C GLU A 102 4.16 10.09 23.90
N ASP A 103 5.12 9.84 24.79
CA ASP A 103 6.48 9.50 24.37
C ASP A 103 6.48 8.14 23.64
N ILE A 104 6.80 8.19 22.36
CA ILE A 104 6.84 7.00 21.47
C ILE A 104 8.19 6.32 21.43
N SER A 105 9.21 6.83 22.14
CA SER A 105 10.58 6.31 22.10
C SER A 105 10.69 4.84 22.52
N GLY A 106 9.78 4.40 23.41
CA GLY A 106 9.70 3.03 23.91
C GLY A 106 8.87 2.08 23.03
N TYR A 107 8.13 2.58 22.06
CA TYR A 107 7.26 1.76 21.22
C TYR A 107 8.00 1.09 20.06
N SER A 108 7.59 -0.12 19.72
CA SER A 108 8.04 -0.79 18.50
C SER A 108 7.46 -0.08 17.27
N LYS A 109 8.24 0.01 16.20
CA LYS A 109 7.79 0.55 14.89
C LYS A 109 6.93 -0.49 14.18
N SER A 110 5.77 -0.81 14.76
CA SER A 110 4.79 -1.78 14.24
C SER A 110 3.39 -1.20 14.25
N MET A 111 2.64 -1.48 13.19
CA MET A 111 1.27 -1.03 13.02
C MET A 111 0.50 -2.04 12.17
N ARG A 112 -0.78 -2.21 12.46
CA ARG A 112 -1.72 -2.90 11.57
C ARG A 112 -2.83 -1.98 11.14
N ILE A 113 -3.21 -2.11 9.89
CA ILE A 113 -4.33 -1.39 9.28
C ILE A 113 -5.33 -2.42 8.83
N TYR A 114 -6.55 -2.37 9.34
CA TYR A 114 -7.65 -3.24 8.98
C TYR A 114 -8.71 -2.42 8.24
N ALA A 115 -8.81 -2.55 6.93
CA ALA A 115 -9.93 -2.01 6.17
C ALA A 115 -11.03 -3.07 6.12
N PHE A 116 -12.12 -2.83 6.85
CA PHE A 116 -13.19 -3.79 7.03
C PHE A 116 -14.15 -3.83 5.85
N TYR A 117 -14.66 -5.02 5.53
CA TYR A 117 -15.85 -5.17 4.70
C TYR A 117 -17.10 -5.17 5.58
N LEU A 118 -17.89 -4.12 5.50
CA LEU A 118 -19.06 -3.92 6.37
C LEU A 118 -20.38 -4.47 5.82
N GLY A 119 -20.37 -5.11 4.67
CA GLY A 119 -21.55 -5.71 4.06
C GLY A 119 -21.85 -5.13 2.68
N SER A 120 -22.91 -5.66 2.02
CA SER A 120 -23.41 -5.16 0.74
C SER A 120 -24.72 -4.41 0.99
N GLY A 121 -24.87 -3.22 0.41
CA GLY A 121 -26.14 -2.48 0.36
C GLY A 121 -26.18 -1.18 1.16
N GLN A 122 -25.20 -0.90 2.00
CA GLN A 122 -25.05 0.39 2.70
C GLN A 122 -23.62 0.88 2.56
N TYR A 123 -23.46 2.18 2.39
CA TYR A 123 -22.16 2.83 2.28
C TYR A 123 -21.47 2.89 3.64
N GLY A 124 -20.19 3.13 3.65
CA GLY A 124 -19.49 3.56 4.84
C GLY A 124 -18.10 3.00 4.97
N ASP A 125 -17.23 3.85 5.43
CA ASP A 125 -15.84 3.53 5.68
C ASP A 125 -15.63 3.17 7.15
N ALA A 126 -14.77 2.21 7.40
CA ALA A 126 -14.26 1.91 8.73
C ALA A 126 -12.89 1.23 8.63
N VAL A 127 -11.89 1.89 9.17
CA VAL A 127 -10.51 1.41 9.20
C VAL A 127 -10.01 1.39 10.64
N LEU A 128 -9.62 0.21 11.13
CA LEU A 128 -9.01 0.09 12.44
C LEU A 128 -7.49 0.14 12.31
N ILE A 129 -6.86 1.00 13.08
CA ILE A 129 -5.41 1.06 13.25
C ILE A 129 -5.06 0.45 14.60
N GLU A 130 -4.13 -0.51 14.61
CA GLU A 130 -3.53 -1.05 15.82
C GLU A 130 -2.04 -0.73 15.83
N SER A 131 -1.54 -0.18 16.92
CA SER A 131 -0.10 -0.02 17.12
C SER A 131 0.26 -0.20 18.59
N ASN A 132 1.10 -1.21 18.88
CA ASN A 132 1.57 -1.53 20.22
C ASN A 132 0.43 -1.75 21.26
N GLY A 133 -0.66 -2.40 20.83
CA GLY A 133 -1.81 -2.69 21.69
C GLY A 133 -2.74 -1.50 21.95
N ARG A 134 -2.52 -0.37 21.26
CA ARG A 134 -3.45 0.76 21.20
C ARG A 134 -4.24 0.71 19.91
N TYR A 135 -5.49 1.11 19.94
CA TYR A 135 -6.42 1.01 18.83
C TYR A 135 -7.07 2.35 18.52
N LEU A 136 -7.18 2.68 17.24
CA LEU A 136 -7.96 3.82 16.74
C LEU A 136 -8.86 3.33 15.60
N LEU A 137 -10.15 3.59 15.70
CA LEU A 137 -11.11 3.38 14.64
C LEU A 137 -11.28 4.68 13.85
N MET A 138 -10.92 4.68 12.58
CA MET A 138 -11.16 5.76 11.63
C MET A 138 -12.49 5.50 10.92
N ASP A 139 -13.44 6.37 11.15
CA ASP A 139 -14.83 6.29 10.75
C ASP A 139 -15.56 5.03 11.26
N THR A 140 -16.88 5.10 11.31
CA THR A 140 -17.71 4.06 11.94
C THR A 140 -18.72 3.43 10.99
N GLY A 141 -18.63 3.78 9.70
CA GLY A 141 -19.56 3.28 8.69
C GLY A 141 -20.99 3.80 8.84
N HIS A 142 -21.88 3.29 8.00
CA HIS A 142 -23.30 3.60 8.06
C HIS A 142 -23.97 2.87 9.25
N LYS A 143 -24.99 3.50 9.84
CA LYS A 143 -25.76 2.95 10.98
C LYS A 143 -26.23 1.52 10.79
N ASP A 144 -26.64 1.13 9.58
CA ASP A 144 -27.14 -0.20 9.28
C ASP A 144 -26.03 -1.26 9.26
N SER A 145 -24.78 -0.86 9.07
CA SER A 145 -23.60 -1.72 9.13
C SER A 145 -22.94 -1.80 10.51
N ALA A 146 -23.37 -0.97 11.46
CA ALA A 146 -22.75 -0.82 12.78
C ALA A 146 -22.67 -2.14 13.60
N GLY A 147 -23.65 -3.02 13.47
CA GLY A 147 -23.62 -4.35 14.12
C GLY A 147 -22.49 -5.25 13.58
N ARG A 148 -22.22 -5.16 12.26
CA ARG A 148 -21.10 -5.86 11.64
C ARG A 148 -19.77 -5.23 12.02
N LEU A 149 -19.68 -3.91 12.07
CA LEU A 149 -18.50 -3.19 12.55
C LEU A 149 -18.11 -3.66 13.95
N VAL A 150 -19.04 -3.65 14.92
CA VAL A 150 -18.80 -4.15 16.28
C VAL A 150 -18.29 -5.59 16.28
N THR A 151 -18.83 -6.44 15.41
CA THR A 151 -18.36 -7.82 15.26
C THR A 151 -16.92 -7.88 14.75
N CYS A 152 -16.57 -7.06 13.74
CA CYS A 152 -15.21 -6.98 13.20
C CYS A 152 -14.22 -6.46 14.27
N LEU A 153 -14.59 -5.40 14.98
CA LEU A 153 -13.77 -4.84 16.06
C LEU A 153 -13.49 -5.87 17.15
N LYS A 154 -14.51 -6.56 17.67
CA LYS A 154 -14.33 -7.62 18.68
C LYS A 154 -13.42 -8.75 18.21
N ARG A 155 -13.44 -9.08 16.93
CA ARG A 155 -12.55 -10.10 16.34
C ARG A 155 -11.12 -9.61 16.18
N ALA A 156 -10.94 -8.38 15.72
CA ALA A 156 -9.62 -7.79 15.48
C ALA A 156 -8.90 -7.47 16.81
N MET A 157 -9.62 -6.93 17.79
CA MET A 157 -9.09 -6.48 19.08
C MET A 157 -8.99 -7.63 20.11
N GLY A 158 -9.75 -8.72 19.92
CA GLY A 158 -9.74 -9.87 20.84
C GLY A 158 -10.37 -9.55 22.18
N SER A 159 -9.59 -9.56 23.26
CA SER A 159 -10.04 -9.21 24.63
C SER A 159 -9.88 -7.71 24.96
N GLU A 160 -9.25 -6.93 24.11
CA GLU A 160 -9.11 -5.48 24.33
C GLU A 160 -10.43 -4.78 24.06
N THR A 161 -10.76 -3.82 24.92
CA THR A 161 -11.99 -3.02 24.80
C THR A 161 -11.71 -1.53 24.66
N LYS A 162 -10.48 -1.08 24.95
CA LYS A 162 -10.09 0.33 24.87
C LYS A 162 -9.86 0.74 23.42
N LEU A 163 -10.46 1.84 23.02
CA LEU A 163 -10.51 2.29 21.64
C LEU A 163 -10.59 3.81 21.58
N ASP A 164 -9.82 4.41 20.67
CA ASP A 164 -10.05 5.77 20.21
C ASP A 164 -10.90 5.75 18.93
N VAL A 165 -11.70 6.79 18.69
CA VAL A 165 -12.47 6.97 17.46
C VAL A 165 -12.07 8.27 16.78
N TYR A 166 -11.99 8.24 15.45
CA TYR A 166 -11.62 9.37 14.61
C TYR A 166 -12.62 9.51 13.48
N PHE A 167 -13.10 10.71 13.21
CA PHE A 167 -13.96 11.00 12.07
C PHE A 167 -13.23 11.82 11.01
N SER A 168 -13.27 11.33 9.77
CA SER A 168 -12.76 12.07 8.63
C SER A 168 -13.64 13.29 8.33
N HIS A 169 -14.97 13.10 8.30
CA HIS A 169 -15.99 14.11 8.12
C HIS A 169 -17.35 13.61 8.64
N MET A 170 -18.39 14.42 8.53
CA MET A 170 -19.65 14.20 9.25
C MET A 170 -20.78 13.58 8.41
N HIS A 171 -20.50 12.91 7.29
CA HIS A 171 -21.52 12.13 6.59
C HIS A 171 -21.94 10.88 7.37
N GLY A 172 -23.20 10.49 7.23
CA GLY A 172 -23.79 9.38 7.99
C GLY A 172 -23.21 7.99 7.67
N ASP A 173 -22.55 7.84 6.53
CA ASP A 173 -21.81 6.65 6.15
C ASP A 173 -20.37 6.60 6.72
N HIS A 174 -19.98 7.66 7.46
CA HIS A 174 -18.75 7.71 8.25
C HIS A 174 -19.03 7.73 9.75
N THR A 175 -20.12 8.40 10.19
CA THR A 175 -20.41 8.60 11.61
C THR A 175 -21.51 7.70 12.18
N GLY A 176 -22.26 7.01 11.32
CA GLY A 176 -23.51 6.34 11.69
C GLY A 176 -23.38 5.19 12.69
N GLY A 177 -22.18 4.64 12.89
CA GLY A 177 -21.93 3.57 13.84
C GLY A 177 -21.54 4.00 15.24
N LEU A 178 -21.33 5.31 15.50
CA LEU A 178 -20.76 5.83 16.76
C LEU A 178 -21.49 5.32 18.00
N GLU A 179 -22.81 5.44 18.05
CA GLU A 179 -23.60 4.99 19.21
C GLU A 179 -23.33 3.53 19.56
N LYS A 180 -23.31 2.64 18.57
CA LYS A 180 -23.02 1.23 18.81
C LYS A 180 -21.58 0.96 19.23
N VAL A 181 -20.65 1.77 18.79
CA VAL A 181 -19.24 1.67 19.22
C VAL A 181 -19.13 2.06 20.69
N LEU A 182 -19.69 3.20 21.10
CA LEU A 182 -19.71 3.66 22.50
C LEU A 182 -20.39 2.65 23.44
N LEU A 183 -21.46 2.01 22.99
CA LEU A 183 -22.17 0.98 23.77
C LEU A 183 -21.41 -0.33 23.95
N ASN A 184 -20.39 -0.59 23.15
CA ASN A 184 -19.70 -1.90 23.10
C ASN A 184 -18.22 -1.84 23.47
N PHE A 185 -17.61 -0.66 23.49
CA PHE A 185 -16.20 -0.46 23.74
C PHE A 185 -15.98 0.65 24.77
N ASP A 186 -14.85 0.62 25.44
CA ASP A 186 -14.35 1.65 26.32
C ASP A 186 -13.63 2.71 25.47
N VAL A 187 -14.38 3.69 24.96
CA VAL A 187 -13.85 4.73 24.07
C VAL A 187 -13.18 5.79 24.94
N GLU A 188 -11.86 5.95 24.77
CA GLU A 188 -11.09 6.91 25.58
C GLU A 188 -11.15 8.31 24.97
N ARG A 189 -11.03 8.42 23.62
CA ARG A 189 -11.04 9.70 22.90
C ARG A 189 -11.86 9.61 21.62
N VAL A 190 -12.54 10.69 21.29
CA VAL A 190 -13.19 10.85 19.97
C VAL A 190 -12.65 12.11 19.30
N PHE A 191 -12.03 11.92 18.16
CA PHE A 191 -11.47 12.98 17.33
C PHE A 191 -12.46 13.38 16.26
N PHE A 192 -12.85 14.67 16.26
CA PHE A 192 -13.71 15.26 15.24
C PHE A 192 -12.96 16.25 14.36
N PRO A 193 -13.34 16.39 13.07
CA PRO A 193 -12.90 17.53 12.29
C PRO A 193 -13.42 18.82 12.95
N ASP A 194 -12.61 19.87 12.95
CA ASP A 194 -13.04 21.16 13.50
C ASP A 194 -14.08 21.81 12.57
N ILE A 195 -15.30 21.96 13.08
CA ILE A 195 -16.43 22.54 12.34
C ILE A 195 -16.15 23.94 11.79
N GLU A 196 -15.29 24.71 12.45
CA GLU A 196 -14.92 26.05 11.99
C GLU A 196 -14.20 26.00 10.62
N LEU A 197 -13.71 24.81 10.20
CA LEU A 197 -13.19 24.61 8.84
C LEU A 197 -14.25 24.76 7.76
N CYS A 198 -15.50 24.46 8.07
CA CYS A 198 -16.63 24.49 7.15
C CYS A 198 -17.60 25.64 7.41
N ARG A 199 -17.61 26.21 8.63
CA ARG A 199 -18.65 27.10 9.15
C ARG A 199 -18.87 28.37 8.35
N ASN A 200 -17.83 28.94 7.76
CA ASN A 200 -17.92 30.22 7.04
C ASN A 200 -18.56 30.11 5.64
N TYR A 201 -18.97 28.92 5.22
CA TYR A 201 -19.33 28.62 3.83
C TYR A 201 -20.76 28.15 3.62
N TYR A 202 -21.49 27.93 4.73
CA TYR A 202 -22.88 27.50 4.68
C TYR A 202 -23.85 28.66 4.91
N THR A 203 -25.00 28.59 4.26
CA THR A 203 -26.11 29.49 4.59
C THR A 203 -26.55 29.27 6.04
N PRO A 204 -27.20 30.26 6.70
CA PRO A 204 -27.65 30.11 8.10
C PRO A 204 -28.55 28.88 8.34
N ASN A 205 -29.31 28.44 7.33
CA ASN A 205 -30.15 27.24 7.46
C ASN A 205 -29.34 25.94 7.31
N GLU A 206 -28.37 25.89 6.41
CA GLU A 206 -27.45 24.76 6.24
C GLU A 206 -26.55 24.60 7.47
N LEU A 207 -26.05 25.73 8.02
CA LEU A 207 -25.30 25.74 9.27
C LEU A 207 -26.09 25.17 10.44
N LYS A 208 -27.37 25.44 10.55
CA LYS A 208 -28.20 24.87 11.62
C LYS A 208 -28.23 23.35 11.56
N THR A 209 -28.35 22.75 10.38
CA THR A 209 -28.37 21.29 10.21
C THR A 209 -27.01 20.68 10.53
N ILE A 210 -25.94 21.27 10.05
CA ILE A 210 -24.58 20.79 10.31
C ILE A 210 -24.21 20.98 11.78
N ASP A 211 -24.48 22.16 12.35
CA ASP A 211 -24.28 22.42 13.79
C ASP A 211 -25.08 21.44 14.64
N GLN A 212 -26.29 21.06 14.22
CA GLN A 212 -27.10 20.09 14.93
C GLN A 212 -26.47 18.69 14.87
N ILE A 213 -26.05 18.22 13.69
CA ILE A 213 -25.37 16.92 13.52
C ILE A 213 -24.12 16.89 14.39
N TYR A 214 -23.29 17.92 14.34
CA TYR A 214 -22.11 18.02 15.18
C TYR A 214 -22.43 17.98 16.66
N LYS A 215 -23.38 18.81 17.12
CA LYS A 215 -23.78 18.86 18.51
C LYS A 215 -24.30 17.51 19.01
N GLU A 216 -25.10 16.83 18.22
CA GLU A 216 -25.63 15.50 18.59
C GLU A 216 -24.50 14.46 18.71
N HIS A 217 -23.58 14.39 17.76
CA HIS A 217 -22.46 13.45 17.82
C HIS A 217 -21.43 13.82 18.88
N VAL A 218 -21.11 15.11 19.02
CA VAL A 218 -20.19 15.60 20.05
C VAL A 218 -20.80 15.38 21.44
N ALA A 219 -22.07 15.76 21.67
CA ALA A 219 -22.74 15.55 22.93
C ALA A 219 -22.83 14.05 23.29
N LEU A 220 -23.07 13.18 22.30
CA LEU A 220 -23.06 11.75 22.52
C LEU A 220 -21.66 11.25 22.89
N ALA A 221 -20.61 11.72 22.21
CA ALA A 221 -19.23 11.37 22.53
C ALA A 221 -18.81 11.85 23.93
N GLU A 222 -19.16 13.07 24.30
CA GLU A 222 -18.85 13.68 25.62
C GLU A 222 -19.47 12.92 26.79
N THR A 223 -20.48 12.07 26.56
CA THR A 223 -21.04 11.24 27.63
C THR A 223 -20.13 10.12 28.09
N GLU A 224 -19.19 9.67 27.23
CA GLU A 224 -18.40 8.46 27.44
C GLU A 224 -16.90 8.63 27.18
N ALA A 225 -16.46 9.73 26.52
CA ALA A 225 -15.09 9.90 26.05
C ALA A 225 -14.63 11.36 26.07
N ASP A 226 -13.32 11.57 26.01
CA ASP A 226 -12.73 12.89 25.78
C ASP A 226 -12.88 13.29 24.31
N VAL A 227 -13.41 14.49 24.05
CA VAL A 227 -13.58 15.02 22.69
C VAL A 227 -12.40 15.91 22.31
N VAL A 228 -11.79 15.62 21.16
CA VAL A 228 -10.68 16.39 20.60
C VAL A 228 -11.02 16.84 19.19
N PHE A 229 -10.86 18.13 18.89
CA PHE A 229 -11.04 18.64 17.54
C PHE A 229 -9.72 18.66 16.78
N LEU A 230 -9.75 18.19 15.53
CA LEU A 230 -8.59 18.11 14.66
C LEU A 230 -8.63 19.17 13.56
N ARG A 231 -7.49 19.73 13.25
CA ARG A 231 -7.29 20.62 12.12
C ARG A 231 -5.85 20.59 11.63
N PRO A 232 -5.59 20.95 10.34
CA PRO A 232 -4.23 21.15 9.87
C PRO A 232 -3.51 22.27 10.62
N PRO A 233 -2.18 22.29 10.70
CA PRO A 233 -1.41 23.33 11.37
C PRO A 233 -1.73 24.73 10.88
N ALA A 234 -1.68 25.73 11.76
CA ALA A 234 -1.96 27.13 11.43
C ALA A 234 -1.05 27.69 10.32
N SER A 235 0.15 27.17 10.18
CA SER A 235 1.12 27.55 9.12
C SER A 235 0.65 27.25 7.70
N VAL A 236 -0.36 26.40 7.52
CA VAL A 236 -0.95 26.05 6.22
C VAL A 236 -2.29 26.71 5.97
N ARG A 237 -2.79 27.53 6.90
CA ARG A 237 -4.09 28.21 6.80
C ARG A 237 -3.99 29.73 6.84
N SER A 238 -4.94 30.42 6.19
CA SER A 238 -5.21 31.82 6.43
C SER A 238 -6.14 31.95 7.63
N SER A 239 -5.64 32.62 8.69
CA SER A 239 -6.35 33.30 9.78
C SER A 239 -7.72 32.78 10.23
N ASN A 240 -7.80 32.01 11.28
CA ASN A 240 -8.59 32.31 12.47
C ASN A 240 -8.19 31.41 13.66
N PRO A 241 -7.70 31.94 14.78
CA PRO A 241 -7.40 31.15 15.94
C PRO A 241 -8.67 30.94 16.75
N ARG A 242 -9.39 29.87 16.56
CA ARG A 242 -10.40 29.41 17.51
C ARG A 242 -10.25 27.93 17.77
N ALA A 243 -10.38 27.65 18.99
CA ALA A 243 -10.63 26.48 19.79
C ALA A 243 -9.40 26.05 20.60
N ALA A 244 -9.57 26.11 21.88
CA ALA A 244 -8.62 25.67 22.88
C ALA A 244 -8.25 24.17 22.76
N ASN A 245 -9.03 23.41 21.98
CA ASN A 245 -8.99 21.96 21.94
C ASN A 245 -8.63 21.39 20.56
N THR A 246 -7.88 22.13 19.72
CA THR A 246 -7.52 21.62 18.39
C THR A 246 -6.13 21.06 18.33
N ALA A 247 -6.00 19.85 17.80
CA ALA A 247 -4.74 19.20 17.51
C ALA A 247 -4.49 19.10 16.01
N SER A 248 -3.24 19.18 15.59
CA SER A 248 -2.83 18.87 14.21
C SER A 248 -2.03 17.57 14.13
N THR A 249 -1.50 17.12 15.25
CA THR A 249 -0.69 15.90 15.35
C THR A 249 -1.01 15.17 16.64
N PHE A 250 -1.15 13.85 16.57
CA PHE A 250 -1.34 12.97 17.72
C PHE A 250 -0.74 11.61 17.44
N ASN A 251 -0.67 10.72 18.42
CA ASN A 251 -0.17 9.36 18.24
C ASN A 251 -1.11 8.30 18.83
N VAL A 252 -1.01 7.09 18.23
CA VAL A 252 -1.64 5.88 18.74
C VAL A 252 -0.55 4.82 18.82
N GLY A 253 -0.12 4.51 20.04
CA GLY A 253 1.08 3.70 20.23
C GLY A 253 2.27 4.33 19.50
N GLY A 254 2.97 3.53 18.68
CA GLY A 254 4.13 3.99 17.90
C GLY A 254 3.79 4.61 16.54
N ALA A 255 2.53 4.77 16.20
CA ALA A 255 2.07 5.41 14.96
C ALA A 255 1.77 6.89 15.19
N VAL A 256 2.31 7.77 14.34
CA VAL A 256 2.13 9.22 14.38
C VAL A 256 1.14 9.63 13.31
N PHE A 257 0.16 10.44 13.69
CA PHE A 257 -0.91 10.95 12.85
C PHE A 257 -0.71 12.46 12.67
N GLU A 258 -0.53 12.90 11.44
CA GLU A 258 -0.38 14.29 11.06
C GLU A 258 -1.54 14.72 10.16
N VAL A 259 -2.34 15.68 10.62
CA VAL A 259 -3.46 16.24 9.85
C VAL A 259 -2.91 17.22 8.83
N ILE A 260 -2.93 16.87 7.56
CA ILE A 260 -2.37 17.67 6.46
C ILE A 260 -3.43 18.41 5.63
N GLY A 261 -4.70 18.10 5.79
CA GLY A 261 -5.85 18.72 5.13
C GLY A 261 -7.10 18.71 6.03
N PRO A 262 -8.17 19.46 5.69
CA PRO A 262 -8.35 20.23 4.46
C PRO A 262 -7.58 21.57 4.47
N LEU A 263 -7.06 21.96 3.32
CA LEU A 263 -6.39 23.25 3.10
C LEU A 263 -7.34 24.31 2.54
N GLY A 264 -8.44 23.85 1.98
CA GLY A 264 -9.42 24.66 1.32
C GLY A 264 -10.53 25.13 2.22
N SER A 265 -11.14 26.21 1.76
CA SER A 265 -12.41 26.73 2.23
C SER A 265 -13.38 26.57 1.09
N TYR A 266 -14.52 25.92 1.32
CA TYR A 266 -15.47 25.58 0.25
C TYR A 266 -16.85 26.13 0.61
N LYS A 267 -17.56 26.68 -0.42
CA LYS A 267 -18.96 27.11 -0.32
C LYS A 267 -19.82 26.16 -1.15
N PRO A 268 -21.05 25.84 -0.72
CA PRO A 268 -21.96 25.03 -1.52
C PRO A 268 -22.13 25.57 -2.95
N ASP A 269 -22.16 26.90 -3.11
CA ASP A 269 -22.31 27.53 -4.43
C ASP A 269 -21.11 27.32 -5.36
N ASP A 270 -19.93 27.05 -4.84
CA ASP A 270 -18.77 26.67 -5.65
C ASP A 270 -19.01 25.35 -6.42
N PHE A 271 -19.96 24.53 -5.98
CA PHE A 271 -20.29 23.22 -6.54
C PHE A 271 -21.52 23.20 -7.44
N ILE A 272 -22.24 24.33 -7.66
CA ILE A 272 -23.43 24.38 -8.52
C ILE A 272 -23.13 23.89 -9.95
N GLY A 273 -22.04 24.35 -10.53
CA GLY A 273 -21.59 23.92 -11.86
C GLY A 273 -21.18 22.43 -11.86
N TYR A 274 -20.54 21.99 -10.79
CA TYR A 274 -20.05 20.64 -10.62
C TYR A 274 -21.19 19.61 -10.48
N VAL A 275 -22.21 19.93 -9.68
CA VAL A 275 -23.42 19.09 -9.58
C VAL A 275 -24.11 18.93 -10.94
N LYS A 276 -24.17 20.01 -11.74
CA LYS A 276 -24.70 19.96 -13.13
C LYS A 276 -23.85 19.08 -14.03
N GLU A 277 -22.52 19.20 -13.97
CA GLU A 277 -21.57 18.34 -14.71
C GLU A 277 -21.78 16.85 -14.37
N LEU A 278 -22.03 16.57 -13.11
CA LEU A 278 -22.29 15.22 -12.62
C LEU A 278 -23.73 14.72 -12.87
N ASN A 279 -24.60 15.53 -13.46
CA ASN A 279 -26.03 15.25 -13.65
C ASN A 279 -26.76 14.86 -12.36
N GLY A 280 -26.43 15.51 -11.23
CA GLY A 280 -26.97 15.21 -9.90
C GLY A 280 -26.52 13.84 -9.33
N ARG A 281 -25.58 13.15 -9.98
CA ARG A 281 -24.99 11.93 -9.45
C ARG A 281 -23.83 12.28 -8.49
N CYS A 282 -23.58 11.40 -7.53
CA CYS A 282 -22.46 11.52 -6.57
C CYS A 282 -22.61 12.62 -5.50
N GLY A 283 -23.80 13.21 -5.31
CA GLY A 283 -24.06 14.08 -4.18
C GLY A 283 -24.72 15.42 -4.51
N THR A 284 -25.08 16.16 -3.47
CA THR A 284 -25.56 17.54 -3.52
C THR A 284 -24.39 18.52 -3.41
N LYS A 285 -24.62 19.81 -3.66
CA LYS A 285 -23.59 20.85 -3.47
C LYS A 285 -23.09 20.92 -2.03
N GLU A 286 -23.97 20.71 -1.07
CA GLU A 286 -23.66 20.65 0.37
C GLU A 286 -22.81 19.41 0.68
N GLY A 287 -23.18 18.26 0.13
CA GLY A 287 -22.41 17.02 0.27
C GLY A 287 -20.99 17.14 -0.28
N HIS A 288 -20.80 17.72 -1.46
CA HIS A 288 -19.47 17.99 -2.01
C HIS A 288 -18.64 18.94 -1.13
N CYS A 289 -19.30 19.89 -0.50
CA CYS A 289 -18.66 20.81 0.44
C CYS A 289 -18.14 20.07 1.67
N LEU A 290 -18.96 19.20 2.28
CA LEU A 290 -18.56 18.35 3.42
C LEU A 290 -17.44 17.38 3.03
N ASN A 291 -17.53 16.74 1.86
CA ASN A 291 -16.50 15.86 1.35
C ASN A 291 -15.14 16.55 1.26
N ASN A 292 -15.07 17.71 0.61
CA ASN A 292 -13.83 18.48 0.50
C ASN A 292 -13.35 19.06 1.86
N GLY A 293 -14.21 19.04 2.89
CA GLY A 293 -13.88 19.35 4.28
C GLY A 293 -13.30 18.16 5.07
N SER A 294 -13.16 16.99 4.46
CA SER A 294 -12.60 15.81 5.13
C SER A 294 -11.18 16.04 5.63
N LEU A 295 -10.89 15.53 6.82
CA LEU A 295 -9.52 15.47 7.32
C LEU A 295 -8.68 14.54 6.45
N CYS A 296 -7.61 15.07 5.88
CA CYS A 296 -6.54 14.28 5.31
C CYS A 296 -5.46 14.07 6.34
N THR A 297 -5.14 12.83 6.64
CA THR A 297 -4.16 12.50 7.67
C THR A 297 -3.08 11.59 7.11
N MET A 298 -1.83 12.03 7.25
CA MET A 298 -0.66 11.20 7.01
C MET A 298 -0.32 10.43 8.29
N ILE A 299 -0.31 9.12 8.21
CA ILE A 299 -0.04 8.23 9.33
C ILE A 299 1.30 7.56 9.08
N THR A 300 2.26 7.76 9.99
CA THR A 300 3.61 7.23 9.84
C THR A 300 3.94 6.26 10.97
N CYS A 301 4.43 5.08 10.62
CA CYS A 301 4.95 4.12 11.57
C CYS A 301 6.24 3.50 11.03
N GLY A 302 7.37 3.78 11.68
CA GLY A 302 8.68 3.45 11.13
C GLY A 302 8.92 4.20 9.83
N ASN A 303 9.17 3.45 8.75
CA ASN A 303 9.39 4.00 7.42
C ASN A 303 8.18 3.78 6.48
N VAL A 304 7.04 3.44 7.02
CA VAL A 304 5.81 3.22 6.24
C VAL A 304 4.85 4.36 6.48
N ARG A 305 4.35 4.93 5.40
CA ARG A 305 3.39 6.03 5.39
C ARG A 305 2.06 5.55 4.82
N TYR A 306 1.00 5.83 5.54
CA TYR A 306 -0.38 5.61 5.12
C TYR A 306 -1.10 6.95 5.01
N LEU A 307 -1.67 7.24 3.85
CA LEU A 307 -2.48 8.44 3.61
C LEU A 307 -3.96 8.06 3.68
N SER A 308 -4.63 8.55 4.71
CA SER A 308 -6.09 8.53 4.85
C SER A 308 -6.65 9.86 4.36
N THR A 309 -7.64 9.80 3.49
CA THR A 309 -8.13 10.97 2.75
C THR A 309 -9.57 11.33 3.03
N GLY A 310 -10.33 10.43 3.71
CA GLY A 310 -11.77 10.55 3.75
C GLY A 310 -12.35 10.71 2.34
N ASP A 311 -13.29 11.58 2.19
CA ASP A 311 -14.03 11.77 0.93
C ASP A 311 -13.62 13.02 0.15
N ILE A 312 -12.35 13.48 0.30
CA ILE A 312 -11.91 14.62 -0.50
C ILE A 312 -12.13 14.39 -1.99
N GLU A 313 -12.42 15.47 -2.69
CA GLU A 313 -12.64 15.46 -4.10
C GLU A 313 -11.55 16.27 -4.84
N LYS A 314 -11.66 16.35 -6.17
CA LYS A 314 -10.66 17.00 -7.04
C LYS A 314 -10.25 18.42 -6.58
N GLN A 315 -11.13 19.14 -5.89
CA GLN A 315 -10.86 20.51 -5.45
C GLN A 315 -9.84 20.54 -4.30
N GLU A 316 -10.03 19.68 -3.29
CA GLU A 316 -9.08 19.58 -2.18
C GLU A 316 -7.80 18.87 -2.62
N GLU A 317 -7.90 17.82 -3.45
CA GLU A 317 -6.74 17.16 -4.03
C GLU A 317 -5.80 18.14 -4.77
N ALA A 318 -6.37 19.09 -5.52
CA ALA A 318 -5.58 20.11 -6.21
C ALA A 318 -4.79 20.98 -5.23
N LYS A 319 -5.40 21.38 -4.10
CA LYS A 319 -4.75 22.20 -3.06
C LYS A 319 -3.65 21.40 -2.33
N LEU A 320 -3.94 20.17 -1.93
CA LEU A 320 -2.94 19.26 -1.34
C LEU A 320 -1.75 19.04 -2.29
N THR A 321 -2.04 18.76 -3.56
CA THR A 321 -1.01 18.56 -4.59
C THR A 321 -0.15 19.80 -4.78
N ALA A 322 -0.76 20.98 -4.83
CA ALA A 322 -0.03 22.24 -4.96
C ALA A 322 0.82 22.55 -3.71
N ARG A 323 0.33 22.22 -2.51
CA ARG A 323 0.99 22.53 -1.25
C ARG A 323 2.15 21.59 -0.95
N TYR A 324 1.92 20.28 -1.09
CA TYR A 324 2.86 19.27 -0.62
C TYR A 324 3.66 18.59 -1.74
N GLY A 325 3.16 18.64 -2.99
CA GLY A 325 3.87 18.00 -4.11
C GLY A 325 4.23 16.55 -3.83
N SER A 326 5.53 16.22 -3.89
CA SER A 326 6.05 14.88 -3.57
C SER A 326 5.95 14.52 -2.08
N GLY A 327 5.74 15.49 -1.19
CA GLY A 327 5.49 15.22 0.23
C GLY A 327 4.22 14.40 0.51
N LEU A 328 3.32 14.27 -0.49
CA LEU A 328 2.16 13.37 -0.42
C LEU A 328 2.53 11.90 -0.65
N ASN A 329 3.77 11.58 -1.05
CA ASN A 329 4.18 10.20 -1.27
C ASN A 329 3.86 9.34 -0.05
N SER A 330 3.18 8.22 -0.29
CA SER A 330 2.80 7.27 0.76
C SER A 330 2.83 5.84 0.22
N ASP A 331 3.16 4.88 1.09
CA ASP A 331 3.19 3.46 0.72
C ASP A 331 1.79 2.89 0.55
N ILE A 332 0.85 3.36 1.39
CA ILE A 332 -0.54 2.91 1.40
C ILE A 332 -1.45 4.12 1.22
N LEU A 333 -2.45 4.00 0.34
CA LEU A 333 -3.47 5.01 0.10
C LEU A 333 -4.85 4.41 0.33
N MET A 334 -5.67 5.03 1.16
CA MET A 334 -7.11 4.92 1.10
C MET A 334 -7.59 5.79 -0.06
N VAL A 335 -8.17 5.16 -1.09
CA VAL A 335 -8.63 5.90 -2.28
C VAL A 335 -9.80 6.79 -1.88
N PRO A 336 -9.72 8.11 -2.10
CA PRO A 336 -10.71 9.04 -1.57
C PRO A 336 -12.11 8.82 -2.15
N HIS A 337 -13.13 9.19 -1.37
CA HIS A 337 -14.54 9.19 -1.71
C HIS A 337 -14.99 7.85 -2.31
N HIS A 338 -14.71 6.77 -1.61
CA HIS A 338 -15.05 5.39 -1.97
C HIS A 338 -14.57 4.97 -3.37
N GLY A 339 -13.60 5.66 -3.96
CA GLY A 339 -13.15 5.45 -5.34
C GLY A 339 -14.08 6.02 -6.40
N LEU A 340 -14.98 6.96 -6.07
CA LEU A 340 -15.87 7.60 -7.03
C LEU A 340 -15.11 8.49 -8.02
N LYS A 341 -15.73 8.77 -9.18
CA LYS A 341 -15.13 9.57 -10.26
C LYS A 341 -14.79 11.01 -9.87
N THR A 342 -15.36 11.50 -8.77
CA THR A 342 -15.12 12.83 -8.20
C THR A 342 -13.71 13.02 -7.67
N SER A 343 -13.00 11.91 -7.40
CA SER A 343 -11.78 11.88 -6.61
C SER A 343 -10.65 11.07 -7.26
N CYS A 344 -9.50 10.98 -6.60
CA CYS A 344 -8.29 10.29 -7.03
C CYS A 344 -7.83 10.74 -8.42
N THR A 345 -7.71 12.08 -8.63
CA THR A 345 -7.26 12.65 -9.91
C THR A 345 -5.88 12.12 -10.29
N SER A 346 -5.56 12.11 -11.59
CA SER A 346 -4.23 11.69 -12.07
C SER A 346 -3.11 12.55 -11.49
N ALA A 347 -3.36 13.85 -11.27
CA ALA A 347 -2.41 14.76 -10.65
C ALA A 347 -2.11 14.34 -9.20
N PHE A 348 -3.15 14.12 -8.39
CA PHE A 348 -3.04 13.67 -7.01
C PHE A 348 -2.36 12.30 -6.93
N ALA A 349 -2.86 11.29 -7.65
CA ALA A 349 -2.30 9.95 -7.67
C ALA A 349 -0.81 9.93 -8.08
N SER A 350 -0.37 10.85 -8.97
CA SER A 350 1.02 10.98 -9.39
C SER A 350 1.97 11.53 -8.31
N LYS A 351 1.43 12.18 -7.29
CA LYS A 351 2.20 12.69 -6.14
C LYS A 351 2.18 11.70 -4.96
N VAL A 352 1.08 10.99 -4.79
CA VAL A 352 0.96 9.96 -3.75
C VAL A 352 1.75 8.70 -4.11
N THR A 353 1.73 8.27 -5.37
CA THR A 353 2.44 7.09 -5.92
C THR A 353 2.41 5.86 -5.00
N PRO A 354 1.22 5.39 -4.56
CA PRO A 354 1.12 4.38 -3.53
C PRO A 354 1.58 3.00 -4.05
N MET A 355 2.30 2.24 -3.23
CA MET A 355 2.64 0.85 -3.52
C MET A 355 1.43 -0.07 -3.35
N TRP A 356 0.54 0.29 -2.43
CA TRP A 356 -0.75 -0.35 -2.19
C TRP A 356 -1.84 0.68 -2.03
N SER A 357 -3.04 0.36 -2.49
CA SER A 357 -4.24 1.14 -2.23
C SER A 357 -5.44 0.24 -1.98
N PHE A 358 -6.44 0.78 -1.32
CA PHE A 358 -7.73 0.14 -1.14
C PHE A 358 -8.84 1.19 -1.18
N GLU A 359 -10.05 0.77 -1.46
CA GLU A 359 -11.25 1.57 -1.28
C GLU A 359 -12.36 0.73 -0.66
N GLN A 360 -13.26 1.37 0.05
CA GLN A 360 -14.41 0.76 0.71
C GLN A 360 -15.69 1.19 -0.02
N ASN A 361 -15.82 0.77 -1.29
CA ASN A 361 -16.95 1.13 -2.15
C ASN A 361 -18.12 0.17 -2.00
N HIS A 362 -19.32 0.68 -2.23
CA HIS A 362 -20.59 0.03 -1.99
C HIS A 362 -21.47 -0.16 -3.25
N GLY A 363 -20.87 -0.45 -4.40
CA GLY A 363 -21.64 -0.93 -5.56
C GLY A 363 -22.02 0.10 -6.62
N PHE A 364 -21.38 1.27 -6.67
CA PHE A 364 -21.47 2.16 -7.82
C PHE A 364 -20.58 1.67 -8.96
N THR A 365 -21.17 1.06 -9.99
CA THR A 365 -20.41 0.31 -11.00
C THR A 365 -19.69 1.18 -12.03
N ASP A 366 -20.20 2.35 -12.41
CA ASP A 366 -19.70 3.10 -13.55
C ASP A 366 -18.71 4.23 -13.21
N ALA A 367 -18.87 4.88 -12.06
CA ALA A 367 -18.02 5.97 -11.62
C ALA A 367 -16.69 5.50 -10.99
N TYR A 368 -16.69 4.29 -10.49
CA TYR A 368 -15.66 3.59 -9.75
C TYR A 368 -14.41 3.27 -10.55
N GLN A 369 -14.56 2.82 -11.78
CA GLN A 369 -13.45 2.25 -12.53
C GLN A 369 -12.30 3.24 -12.83
N ASP A 370 -12.58 4.53 -12.95
CA ASP A 370 -11.56 5.50 -13.36
C ASP A 370 -10.67 5.94 -12.18
N ALA A 371 -11.22 6.14 -10.98
CA ALA A 371 -10.43 6.44 -9.78
C ALA A 371 -9.50 5.28 -9.43
N VAL A 372 -10.05 4.07 -9.43
CA VAL A 372 -9.30 2.83 -9.20
C VAL A 372 -8.17 2.66 -10.21
N LYS A 373 -8.43 2.82 -11.51
CA LYS A 373 -7.41 2.73 -12.56
C LYS A 373 -6.28 3.75 -12.37
N ARG A 374 -6.61 4.95 -11.88
CA ARG A 374 -5.59 5.96 -11.57
C ARG A 374 -4.69 5.55 -10.42
N ALA A 375 -5.26 4.99 -9.34
CA ALA A 375 -4.48 4.44 -8.23
C ALA A 375 -3.68 3.18 -8.64
N GLU A 376 -4.31 2.25 -9.37
CA GLU A 376 -3.66 1.02 -9.86
C GLU A 376 -2.46 1.25 -10.78
N LYS A 377 -2.36 2.41 -11.42
CA LYS A 377 -1.20 2.79 -12.23
C LYS A 377 0.09 2.79 -11.43
N TYR A 378 0.02 3.08 -10.14
CA TYR A 378 1.19 3.21 -9.26
C TYR A 378 1.45 2.00 -8.38
N GLY A 379 0.42 1.24 -8.01
CA GLY A 379 0.56 0.09 -7.14
C GLY A 379 -0.61 -0.88 -7.23
N TYR A 380 -0.64 -1.82 -6.31
CA TYR A 380 -1.72 -2.78 -6.20
C TYR A 380 -2.91 -2.19 -5.46
N ASN A 381 -4.06 -2.11 -6.10
CA ASN A 381 -5.33 -1.73 -5.47
C ASN A 381 -6.16 -2.94 -5.09
N TYR A 382 -6.80 -2.89 -3.91
CA TYR A 382 -7.70 -3.92 -3.42
C TYR A 382 -9.11 -3.36 -3.16
N PRO A 383 -10.09 -3.69 -4.01
CA PRO A 383 -11.46 -3.23 -3.85
C PRO A 383 -12.20 -4.04 -2.78
N VAL A 384 -12.25 -3.51 -1.56
CA VAL A 384 -12.81 -4.20 -0.38
C VAL A 384 -14.28 -4.62 -0.62
N ALA A 385 -15.11 -3.70 -1.04
CA ALA A 385 -16.54 -3.97 -1.24
C ALA A 385 -16.80 -4.92 -2.41
N THR A 386 -16.14 -4.69 -3.56
CA THR A 386 -16.28 -5.56 -4.74
C THR A 386 -15.82 -6.99 -4.44
N LYS A 387 -14.74 -7.14 -3.67
CA LYS A 387 -14.25 -8.46 -3.24
C LYS A 387 -15.06 -9.05 -2.10
N LYS A 388 -15.92 -8.26 -1.45
CA LYS A 388 -16.71 -8.64 -0.27
C LYS A 388 -15.87 -9.21 0.87
N ARG A 389 -14.68 -8.63 1.06
CA ARG A 389 -13.66 -9.06 2.03
C ARG A 389 -12.79 -7.90 2.44
N GLY A 390 -12.39 -7.89 3.71
CA GLY A 390 -11.42 -6.93 4.21
C GLY A 390 -10.01 -7.14 3.66
N ILE A 391 -9.16 -6.14 3.89
CA ILE A 391 -7.73 -6.23 3.65
C ILE A 391 -6.99 -5.74 4.90
N ILE A 392 -5.87 -6.40 5.22
CA ILE A 392 -5.08 -6.11 6.40
C ILE A 392 -3.64 -5.89 5.97
N TYR A 393 -3.08 -4.76 6.37
CA TYR A 393 -1.65 -4.45 6.22
C TYR A 393 -0.98 -4.63 7.58
N ASP A 394 0.03 -5.50 7.65
CA ASP A 394 0.81 -5.78 8.85
C ASP A 394 2.23 -5.24 8.65
N ILE A 395 2.54 -4.17 9.39
CA ILE A 395 3.72 -3.33 9.22
C ILE A 395 4.71 -3.58 10.35
N SER A 396 5.98 -3.73 10.01
CA SER A 396 7.08 -3.85 10.97
C SER A 396 8.32 -3.14 10.42
N GLY A 397 8.62 -1.98 10.97
CA GLY A 397 9.67 -1.08 10.49
C GLY A 397 9.39 -0.58 9.08
N SER A 398 10.18 -1.00 8.09
CA SER A 398 10.00 -0.69 6.65
C SER A 398 9.32 -1.83 5.87
N ARG A 399 8.81 -2.85 6.54
CA ARG A 399 8.32 -4.06 5.89
C ARG A 399 6.81 -4.18 6.05
N VAL A 400 6.12 -4.48 4.95
CA VAL A 400 4.67 -4.64 4.91
C VAL A 400 4.32 -6.04 4.41
N ARG A 401 3.45 -6.73 5.14
CA ARG A 401 2.75 -7.92 4.68
C ARG A 401 1.29 -7.57 4.46
N VAL A 402 0.69 -8.13 3.43
CA VAL A 402 -0.69 -7.84 3.06
C VAL A 402 -1.50 -9.13 3.09
N PHE A 403 -2.63 -9.11 3.79
CA PHE A 403 -3.55 -10.22 3.94
C PHE A 403 -4.90 -9.85 3.35
N ARG A 404 -5.50 -10.75 2.58
CA ARG A 404 -6.89 -10.69 2.16
C ARG A 404 -7.68 -11.50 3.16
N ASP A 405 -8.59 -10.89 3.88
CA ASP A 405 -9.42 -11.55 4.89
C ASP A 405 -10.44 -12.50 4.22
N TYR A 406 -9.97 -13.67 3.77
CA TYR A 406 -10.80 -14.63 3.03
C TYR A 406 -11.94 -15.21 3.86
N ASN A 407 -11.73 -15.35 5.16
CA ASN A 407 -12.72 -15.90 6.07
C ASN A 407 -13.65 -14.82 6.66
N ASN A 408 -13.44 -13.54 6.31
CA ASN A 408 -14.11 -12.39 6.93
C ASN A 408 -14.10 -12.45 8.47
N ASN A 409 -12.96 -12.91 9.03
CA ASN A 409 -12.76 -13.03 10.47
C ASN A 409 -12.02 -11.85 11.09
N CYS A 410 -11.64 -10.86 10.25
CA CYS A 410 -10.95 -9.63 10.64
C CYS A 410 -9.60 -9.91 11.33
N ARG A 411 -8.85 -10.94 10.88
CA ARG A 411 -7.55 -11.37 11.42
C ARG A 411 -6.52 -11.59 10.33
N PRO A 412 -5.23 -11.31 10.57
CA PRO A 412 -4.16 -11.56 9.59
C PRO A 412 -3.68 -13.02 9.60
N ASP A 413 -4.61 -13.98 9.55
CA ASP A 413 -4.34 -15.41 9.62
C ASP A 413 -4.52 -16.15 8.30
N ASP A 414 -5.16 -15.52 7.30
CA ASP A 414 -5.34 -16.08 5.97
C ASP A 414 -5.04 -15.09 4.84
N GLY A 415 -5.09 -15.54 3.60
CA GLY A 415 -4.98 -14.70 2.42
C GLY A 415 -3.67 -13.93 2.25
N LEU A 416 -2.59 -14.30 2.95
CA LEU A 416 -1.27 -13.66 2.80
C LEU A 416 -0.84 -13.62 1.33
N LEU A 417 -0.52 -12.43 0.81
CA LEU A 417 -0.07 -12.28 -0.58
C LEU A 417 1.26 -13.00 -0.81
N LYS A 418 1.31 -13.87 -1.82
CA LYS A 418 2.51 -14.62 -2.22
C LYS A 418 2.56 -14.79 -3.74
N GLY A 419 3.79 -14.89 -4.29
CA GLY A 419 4.00 -15.12 -5.71
C GLY A 419 3.73 -13.88 -6.56
N TRP A 420 3.41 -14.11 -7.82
CA TRP A 420 3.12 -13.05 -8.79
C TRP A 420 1.70 -12.54 -8.64
N LEU A 421 1.54 -11.24 -8.57
CA LEU A 421 0.26 -10.56 -8.47
C LEU A 421 0.19 -9.45 -9.53
N SER A 422 -0.84 -9.47 -10.37
CA SER A 422 -1.07 -8.46 -11.40
C SER A 422 -2.23 -7.55 -11.01
N SER A 423 -2.09 -6.25 -11.33
CA SER A 423 -3.12 -5.22 -11.28
C SER A 423 -3.05 -4.38 -12.55
N GLY A 424 -3.92 -3.38 -12.69
CA GLY A 424 -3.99 -2.53 -13.88
C GLY A 424 -2.67 -1.85 -14.27
N GLY A 425 -1.82 -1.50 -13.31
CA GLY A 425 -0.53 -0.85 -13.55
C GLY A 425 0.63 -1.79 -13.85
N GLY A 426 0.53 -3.10 -13.52
CA GLY A 426 1.65 -4.01 -13.72
C GLY A 426 1.59 -5.30 -12.90
N THR A 427 2.73 -5.90 -12.66
CA THR A 427 2.83 -7.16 -11.91
C THR A 427 3.90 -7.05 -10.82
N GLN A 428 3.51 -7.32 -9.59
CA GLN A 428 4.37 -7.38 -8.40
C GLN A 428 4.73 -8.84 -8.06
N TYR A 429 5.74 -9.03 -7.23
CA TYR A 429 6.10 -10.35 -6.69
C TYR A 429 6.30 -10.29 -5.18
N TYR A 430 5.61 -11.18 -4.48
CA TYR A 430 5.71 -11.39 -3.03
C TYR A 430 6.43 -12.69 -2.73
N ASP A 431 7.37 -12.66 -1.78
CA ASP A 431 8.09 -13.87 -1.38
C ASP A 431 7.22 -14.83 -0.55
N SER A 432 7.80 -15.96 -0.12
CA SER A 432 7.08 -16.96 0.69
C SER A 432 6.67 -16.44 2.06
N ALA A 433 7.32 -15.40 2.58
CA ALA A 433 6.98 -14.74 3.82
C ALA A 433 5.98 -13.58 3.65
N GLY A 434 5.55 -13.31 2.40
CA GLY A 434 4.55 -12.28 2.06
C GLY A 434 5.10 -10.88 1.87
N TYR A 435 6.42 -10.72 1.76
CA TYR A 435 7.01 -9.41 1.52
C TYR A 435 7.17 -9.14 0.03
N ILE A 436 6.81 -7.92 -0.38
CA ILE A 436 7.04 -7.47 -1.75
C ILE A 436 8.54 -7.45 -2.06
N ARG A 437 8.89 -7.80 -3.28
CA ARG A 437 10.27 -7.76 -3.76
C ARG A 437 10.47 -6.58 -4.69
N THR A 438 11.52 -5.79 -4.42
CA THR A 438 11.96 -4.67 -5.25
C THR A 438 13.38 -4.89 -5.76
N GLY A 439 13.84 -4.07 -6.70
CA GLY A 439 15.17 -4.19 -7.29
C GLY A 439 15.38 -5.50 -8.07
N TRP A 440 16.62 -5.97 -8.11
CA TRP A 440 16.99 -7.19 -8.83
C TRP A 440 16.57 -8.47 -8.10
N ASN A 441 15.80 -9.32 -8.78
CA ASN A 441 15.33 -10.60 -8.25
C ASN A 441 15.60 -11.75 -9.22
N TRP A 442 15.94 -12.92 -8.66
CA TRP A 442 16.17 -14.16 -9.39
C TRP A 442 15.07 -15.17 -9.06
N LEU A 443 14.12 -15.33 -9.96
CA LEU A 443 12.93 -16.16 -9.75
C LEU A 443 12.82 -17.19 -10.88
N GLY A 444 12.63 -18.46 -10.53
CA GLY A 444 12.51 -19.54 -11.51
C GLY A 444 13.68 -19.61 -12.53
N GLY A 445 14.90 -19.23 -12.12
CA GLY A 445 16.08 -19.22 -12.98
C GLY A 445 16.17 -18.05 -13.96
N HIS A 446 15.33 -17.04 -13.83
CA HIS A 446 15.33 -15.81 -14.61
C HIS A 446 15.58 -14.59 -13.71
N ALA A 447 16.23 -13.57 -14.26
CA ALA A 447 16.40 -12.29 -13.60
C ALA A 447 15.25 -11.36 -13.97
N TYR A 448 14.75 -10.65 -12.99
CA TYR A 448 13.72 -9.60 -13.08
C TYR A 448 14.20 -8.36 -12.35
N TYR A 449 13.67 -7.22 -12.71
CA TYR A 449 13.83 -5.99 -11.94
C TYR A 449 12.45 -5.44 -11.60
N MET A 450 12.23 -5.16 -10.32
CA MET A 450 11.01 -4.58 -9.78
C MET A 450 11.28 -3.14 -9.38
N SER A 451 10.37 -2.22 -9.73
CA SER A 451 10.42 -0.82 -9.30
C SER A 451 10.54 -0.72 -7.78
N GLY A 452 11.32 0.21 -7.29
CA GLY A 452 11.42 0.50 -5.86
C GLY A 452 10.14 1.12 -5.32
N SER A 453 9.50 1.98 -6.11
CA SER A 453 8.31 2.73 -5.71
C SER A 453 7.00 1.95 -5.86
N SER A 454 6.82 1.22 -6.96
CA SER A 454 5.56 0.50 -7.23
C SER A 454 5.63 -1.01 -7.04
N GLY A 455 6.83 -1.56 -6.88
CA GLY A 455 7.03 -3.01 -6.90
C GLY A 455 6.78 -3.69 -8.25
N PHE A 456 6.37 -2.95 -9.28
CA PHE A 456 6.07 -3.53 -10.58
C PHE A 456 7.33 -4.01 -11.30
N ARG A 457 7.25 -5.19 -11.92
CA ARG A 457 8.34 -5.70 -12.75
C ARG A 457 8.50 -4.86 -14.01
N PHE A 458 9.74 -4.63 -14.41
CA PHE A 458 10.06 -3.96 -15.66
C PHE A 458 9.85 -4.87 -16.86
N THR A 459 9.37 -4.29 -17.95
CA THR A 459 9.27 -4.90 -19.29
C THR A 459 9.88 -3.95 -20.32
N GLY A 460 10.30 -4.45 -21.48
CA GLY A 460 10.89 -3.60 -22.52
C GLY A 460 12.33 -3.17 -22.21
N SER A 461 12.72 -1.98 -22.62
CA SER A 461 14.09 -1.45 -22.51
C SER A 461 14.19 -0.38 -21.44
N HIS A 462 15.14 -0.52 -20.52
CA HIS A 462 15.38 0.39 -19.41
C HIS A 462 16.87 0.67 -19.21
N ARG A 463 17.21 1.77 -18.53
CA ARG A 463 18.54 1.98 -17.95
C ARG A 463 18.46 1.75 -16.46
N ILE A 464 19.26 0.87 -15.92
CA ILE A 464 19.35 0.58 -14.48
C ILE A 464 20.81 0.83 -14.07
N ASN A 465 21.02 1.78 -13.17
CA ASN A 465 22.35 2.23 -12.76
C ASN A 465 23.26 2.50 -13.99
N GLY A 466 22.76 3.28 -14.95
CA GLY A 466 23.47 3.66 -16.17
C GLY A 466 23.60 2.55 -17.24
N THR A 467 23.23 1.31 -16.93
CA THR A 467 23.35 0.15 -17.84
C THR A 467 22.06 -0.09 -18.61
N LYS A 468 22.10 -0.05 -19.94
CA LYS A 468 20.96 -0.43 -20.80
C LYS A 468 20.66 -1.91 -20.66
N VAL A 469 19.45 -2.25 -20.28
CA VAL A 469 18.93 -3.61 -20.12
C VAL A 469 17.62 -3.76 -20.90
N LYS A 470 17.32 -4.98 -21.31
CA LYS A 470 16.05 -5.29 -22.00
C LYS A 470 15.40 -6.49 -21.33
N PHE A 471 14.11 -6.37 -21.06
CA PHE A 471 13.25 -7.41 -20.53
C PHE A 471 12.23 -7.85 -21.57
N SER A 472 11.75 -9.09 -21.50
CA SER A 472 10.61 -9.58 -22.28
C SER A 472 9.30 -8.97 -21.80
N SER A 473 8.20 -9.17 -22.51
CA SER A 473 6.84 -8.84 -22.04
C SER A 473 6.49 -9.51 -20.71
N SER A 474 7.06 -10.70 -20.44
CA SER A 474 6.94 -11.36 -19.13
C SER A 474 7.98 -10.87 -18.09
N GLY A 475 8.69 -9.77 -18.32
CA GLY A 475 9.67 -9.17 -17.40
C GLY A 475 10.99 -9.93 -17.25
N LYS A 476 11.25 -10.97 -18.03
CA LYS A 476 12.52 -11.72 -17.96
C LYS A 476 13.65 -10.94 -18.63
N LEU A 477 14.80 -10.81 -17.96
CA LEU A 477 15.98 -10.15 -18.54
C LEU A 477 16.45 -10.89 -19.80
N THR A 478 16.43 -10.21 -20.94
CA THR A 478 16.79 -10.77 -22.26
C THR A 478 18.14 -10.27 -22.78
N SER A 479 18.57 -9.07 -22.40
CA SER A 479 19.81 -8.44 -22.89
C SER A 479 21.10 -9.15 -22.44
N HIS A 480 21.01 -10.06 -21.50
CA HIS A 480 22.17 -10.74 -20.93
C HIS A 480 22.02 -12.25 -21.08
N ARG A 481 22.87 -12.83 -21.92
CA ARG A 481 22.90 -14.29 -22.12
C ARG A 481 23.71 -15.00 -21.02
N LYS A 482 23.32 -16.22 -20.65
CA LYS A 482 24.08 -17.09 -19.74
C LYS A 482 25.52 -17.28 -20.24
N PRO A 483 26.52 -17.51 -19.37
CA PRO A 483 27.84 -17.88 -19.80
C PRO A 483 27.81 -19.25 -20.50
N SER A 484 28.73 -19.45 -21.45
CA SER A 484 28.82 -20.74 -22.13
C SER A 484 29.22 -21.86 -21.16
N LYS A 485 28.86 -23.09 -21.54
CA LYS A 485 29.28 -24.30 -20.82
C LYS A 485 30.80 -24.35 -20.73
N VAL A 486 31.33 -24.73 -19.57
CA VAL A 486 32.77 -24.91 -19.35
C VAL A 486 33.21 -26.24 -19.97
N THR A 487 34.37 -26.24 -20.64
CA THR A 487 35.03 -27.44 -21.11
C THR A 487 36.28 -27.71 -20.27
N LEU A 488 36.26 -28.78 -19.46
CA LEU A 488 37.43 -29.22 -18.72
C LEU A 488 38.49 -29.80 -19.68
N ARG A 489 39.72 -29.33 -19.53
CA ARG A 489 40.88 -29.85 -20.29
C ARG A 489 41.51 -31.05 -19.59
N TYR A 490 41.72 -30.94 -18.27
CA TYR A 490 42.36 -31.97 -17.47
C TYR A 490 41.93 -31.92 -15.98
N ALA A 491 42.10 -33.06 -15.31
CA ALA A 491 42.28 -33.16 -13.86
C ALA A 491 43.59 -33.96 -13.68
N ARG A 492 44.61 -33.35 -13.09
CA ARG A 492 45.97 -33.93 -12.97
C ARG A 492 46.37 -33.96 -11.50
N ALA A 493 46.72 -35.11 -11.01
CA ALA A 493 47.32 -35.26 -9.70
C ALA A 493 48.74 -34.74 -9.65
N LYS A 494 49.11 -34.13 -8.54
CA LYS A 494 50.48 -33.77 -8.18
C LYS A 494 50.80 -34.40 -6.80
N ALA A 495 52.08 -34.52 -6.50
CA ALA A 495 52.51 -35.00 -5.20
C ALA A 495 51.93 -34.17 -4.06
N GLY A 496 51.79 -34.80 -2.86
CA GLY A 496 51.30 -34.15 -1.66
C GLY A 496 49.75 -33.99 -1.62
N GLY A 497 48.99 -34.96 -2.12
CA GLY A 497 47.54 -34.97 -2.02
C GLY A 497 46.86 -33.81 -2.74
N THR A 498 47.35 -33.47 -3.93
CA THR A 498 46.89 -32.30 -4.68
C THR A 498 46.39 -32.71 -6.09
N VAL A 499 45.31 -32.09 -6.54
CA VAL A 499 44.77 -32.19 -7.90
C VAL A 499 44.60 -30.79 -8.51
N THR A 500 45.17 -30.62 -9.71
CA THR A 500 44.92 -29.40 -10.50
C THR A 500 43.89 -29.69 -11.60
N VAL A 501 42.79 -28.94 -11.58
CA VAL A 501 41.73 -29.00 -12.58
C VAL A 501 41.86 -27.82 -13.53
N GLY A 502 41.92 -28.07 -14.84
CA GLY A 502 42.07 -27.02 -15.86
C GLY A 502 40.95 -27.01 -16.89
N TRP A 503 40.62 -25.82 -17.40
CA TRP A 503 39.52 -25.62 -18.35
C TRP A 503 39.82 -24.57 -19.41
N ARG A 504 39.00 -24.56 -20.47
CA ARG A 504 39.01 -23.51 -21.49
C ARG A 504 38.16 -22.32 -21.02
N LYS A 505 38.51 -21.07 -21.47
CA LYS A 505 37.71 -19.87 -21.23
C LYS A 505 36.27 -20.11 -21.70
N ALA A 506 35.30 -19.89 -20.82
CA ALA A 506 33.91 -19.80 -21.17
C ALA A 506 33.56 -18.35 -21.53
N SER A 507 32.78 -18.16 -22.60
CA SER A 507 32.33 -16.83 -22.96
C SER A 507 31.42 -16.27 -21.87
N ARG A 508 31.50 -14.96 -21.61
CA ARG A 508 30.71 -14.22 -20.62
C ARG A 508 30.91 -14.68 -19.17
N ALA A 509 31.97 -15.38 -18.83
CA ALA A 509 32.28 -15.77 -17.46
C ALA A 509 32.90 -14.62 -16.70
N SER A 510 32.29 -14.19 -15.58
CA SER A 510 32.85 -13.29 -14.59
C SER A 510 33.66 -14.06 -13.54
N ARG A 511 33.24 -15.27 -13.22
CA ARG A 511 33.91 -16.21 -12.28
C ARG A 511 33.64 -17.64 -12.72
N TYR A 512 34.35 -18.60 -12.06
CA TYR A 512 34.09 -20.02 -12.17
C TYR A 512 33.87 -20.62 -10.80
N GLN A 513 32.89 -21.53 -10.70
CA GLN A 513 32.65 -22.35 -9.52
C GLN A 513 33.11 -23.77 -9.77
N VAL A 514 33.90 -24.30 -8.85
CA VAL A 514 34.47 -25.65 -8.90
C VAL A 514 33.73 -26.52 -7.91
N TYR A 515 33.41 -27.73 -8.35
CA TYR A 515 32.68 -28.72 -7.56
C TYR A 515 33.44 -30.05 -7.61
N ARG A 516 33.41 -30.79 -6.50
CA ARG A 516 34.05 -32.08 -6.30
C ARG A 516 33.08 -33.13 -5.83
N ALA A 517 33.26 -34.37 -6.25
CA ALA A 517 32.56 -35.54 -5.74
C ALA A 517 33.53 -36.73 -5.62
N ASP A 518 33.17 -37.73 -4.82
CA ASP A 518 33.93 -38.95 -4.62
C ASP A 518 33.57 -40.08 -5.63
N SER A 519 32.45 -39.89 -6.35
CA SER A 519 32.04 -40.77 -7.45
C SER A 519 31.53 -39.96 -8.65
N ARG A 520 31.47 -40.61 -9.84
CA ARG A 520 31.07 -39.92 -11.08
C ARG A 520 29.61 -39.49 -11.07
N SER A 521 28.75 -40.27 -10.51
CA SER A 521 27.31 -40.03 -10.36
C SER A 521 26.93 -39.45 -8.99
N GLY A 522 27.88 -39.26 -8.08
CA GLY A 522 27.65 -38.77 -6.74
C GLY A 522 27.30 -37.29 -6.67
N SER A 523 26.96 -36.87 -5.46
CA SER A 523 26.67 -35.46 -5.14
C SER A 523 27.92 -34.60 -5.23
N TYR A 524 27.93 -33.65 -6.17
CA TYR A 524 29.04 -32.69 -6.36
C TYR A 524 28.88 -31.53 -5.35
N ARG A 525 29.78 -31.48 -4.37
CA ARG A 525 29.82 -30.36 -3.42
C ARG A 525 30.63 -29.19 -4.01
N TYR A 526 30.19 -27.98 -3.73
CA TYR A 526 30.94 -26.77 -4.02
C TYR A 526 32.23 -26.73 -3.20
N ILE A 527 33.36 -26.39 -3.85
CA ILE A 527 34.67 -26.30 -3.17
C ILE A 527 35.35 -24.93 -3.38
N ALA A 528 35.09 -24.22 -4.48
CA ALA A 528 35.71 -22.93 -4.69
C ALA A 528 34.99 -22.08 -5.73
N THR A 529 35.11 -20.74 -5.60
CA THR A 529 34.90 -19.76 -6.65
C THR A 529 36.22 -19.09 -7.01
N VAL A 530 36.55 -19.06 -8.29
CA VAL A 530 37.77 -18.41 -8.81
C VAL A 530 37.45 -17.35 -9.86
N SER A 531 38.39 -16.43 -10.10
CA SER A 531 38.27 -15.33 -11.06
C SER A 531 37.89 -15.82 -12.47
N GLY A 532 37.15 -15.01 -13.23
CA GLY A 532 36.86 -15.25 -14.66
C GLY A 532 38.11 -15.29 -15.55
N LYS A 533 39.23 -14.78 -15.04
CA LYS A 533 40.54 -14.89 -15.70
C LYS A 533 41.23 -16.27 -15.44
N ALA A 534 40.84 -17.00 -14.38
CA ALA A 534 41.41 -18.28 -14.03
C ALA A 534 41.14 -19.33 -15.09
N ARG A 535 42.10 -20.22 -15.32
CA ARG A 535 42.02 -21.36 -16.24
C ARG A 535 42.27 -22.67 -15.54
N SER A 536 42.59 -22.64 -14.27
CA SER A 536 42.78 -23.80 -13.41
C SER A 536 42.46 -23.48 -11.96
N PHE A 537 42.26 -24.53 -11.18
CA PHE A 537 42.11 -24.50 -9.73
C PHE A 537 42.91 -25.65 -9.15
N ARG A 538 43.59 -25.42 -8.03
CA ARG A 538 44.34 -26.40 -7.27
C ARG A 538 43.53 -26.81 -6.06
N ASP A 539 43.17 -28.07 -5.98
CA ASP A 539 42.51 -28.71 -4.84
C ASP A 539 43.59 -29.48 -4.05
N SER A 540 43.67 -29.24 -2.74
CA SER A 540 44.69 -29.79 -1.84
C SER A 540 44.05 -30.47 -0.63
N GLY A 541 44.85 -31.18 0.15
CA GLY A 541 44.39 -31.93 1.32
C GLY A 541 43.57 -33.18 0.92
N LEU A 542 43.89 -33.77 -0.20
CA LEU A 542 43.20 -34.94 -0.70
C LEU A 542 43.85 -36.23 -0.26
N GLN A 543 43.06 -37.24 0.01
CA GLN A 543 43.54 -38.57 0.44
C GLN A 543 44.27 -39.25 -0.74
N LYS A 544 45.52 -39.59 -0.50
CA LYS A 544 46.36 -40.31 -1.48
C LYS A 544 45.71 -41.62 -1.92
N GLY A 545 45.74 -41.89 -3.21
CA GLY A 545 45.11 -43.06 -3.86
C GLY A 545 43.62 -42.94 -4.14
N LYS A 546 42.89 -42.04 -3.43
CA LYS A 546 41.47 -41.84 -3.61
C LYS A 546 41.20 -41.08 -4.93
N ARG A 547 40.20 -41.52 -5.70
CA ARG A 547 39.76 -40.86 -6.96
C ARG A 547 38.74 -39.78 -6.67
N TYR A 548 38.95 -38.59 -7.23
CA TYR A 548 38.05 -37.45 -7.13
C TYR A 548 37.55 -36.99 -8.47
N TYR A 549 36.29 -36.60 -8.55
CA TYR A 549 35.58 -36.16 -9.76
C TYR A 549 35.27 -34.67 -9.63
N TYR A 550 35.50 -33.94 -10.72
CA TYR A 550 35.34 -32.50 -10.77
C TYR A 550 34.38 -32.07 -11.85
N LYS A 551 33.52 -31.10 -11.54
CA LYS A 551 32.73 -30.32 -12.48
C LYS A 551 33.00 -28.84 -12.27
N VAL A 552 32.94 -28.04 -13.30
CA VAL A 552 33.09 -26.58 -13.25
C VAL A 552 31.96 -25.95 -14.03
N ARG A 553 31.40 -24.89 -13.50
CA ARG A 553 30.47 -24.02 -14.20
C ARG A 553 30.98 -22.58 -14.21
N ALA A 554 30.67 -21.84 -15.28
CA ALA A 554 30.92 -20.42 -15.37
C ALA A 554 29.79 -19.65 -14.70
N VAL A 555 30.12 -18.53 -14.07
CA VAL A 555 29.18 -17.60 -13.44
C VAL A 555 29.36 -16.24 -14.10
N ARG A 556 28.29 -15.58 -14.46
CA ARG A 556 28.25 -14.20 -14.91
C ARG A 556 27.50 -13.38 -13.88
N TYR A 557 28.14 -12.35 -13.33
CA TYR A 557 27.45 -11.37 -12.52
C TYR A 557 26.76 -10.35 -13.42
N VAL A 558 25.52 -10.10 -13.18
CA VAL A 558 24.73 -9.08 -13.86
C VAL A 558 23.88 -8.41 -12.80
N ALA A 559 24.13 -7.11 -12.60
CA ALA A 559 23.27 -6.24 -11.82
C ALA A 559 22.73 -6.88 -10.52
N GLY A 560 23.59 -7.17 -9.58
CA GLY A 560 23.25 -7.71 -8.25
C GLY A 560 22.95 -9.22 -8.18
N GLY A 561 22.91 -9.93 -9.34
CA GLY A 561 22.61 -11.36 -9.35
C GLY A 561 23.62 -12.21 -10.15
N SER A 562 23.48 -13.52 -10.09
CA SER A 562 24.37 -14.47 -10.75
C SER A 562 23.64 -15.34 -11.80
N MET A 563 24.09 -15.28 -13.05
CA MET A 563 23.68 -16.23 -14.08
C MET A 563 24.66 -17.39 -14.13
N TYR A 564 24.15 -18.60 -14.08
CA TYR A 564 24.95 -19.80 -14.11
C TYR A 564 24.93 -20.48 -15.49
N GLY A 565 26.11 -20.78 -16.00
CA GLY A 565 26.27 -21.67 -17.12
C GLY A 565 26.04 -23.13 -16.72
N SER A 566 25.82 -24.00 -17.72
CA SER A 566 25.72 -25.44 -17.47
C SER A 566 27.04 -26.01 -16.97
N PHE A 567 26.96 -27.03 -16.10
CA PHE A 567 28.15 -27.76 -15.65
C PHE A 567 28.92 -28.40 -16.79
N SER A 568 30.23 -28.45 -16.66
CA SER A 568 31.10 -29.25 -17.53
C SER A 568 30.76 -30.75 -17.45
N LYS A 569 31.16 -31.53 -18.43
CA LYS A 569 31.33 -32.98 -18.21
C LYS A 569 32.34 -33.19 -17.09
N ALA A 570 32.14 -34.25 -16.29
CA ALA A 570 33.04 -34.57 -15.19
C ALA A 570 34.39 -35.06 -15.70
N ARG A 571 35.48 -34.68 -15.02
CA ARG A 571 36.81 -35.30 -15.16
C ARG A 571 37.32 -35.76 -13.80
N SER A 572 38.12 -36.79 -13.78
CA SER A 572 38.62 -37.35 -12.52
C SER A 572 40.10 -37.77 -12.62
N THR A 573 40.72 -37.87 -11.47
CA THR A 573 42.04 -38.47 -11.25
C THR A 573 42.15 -38.98 -9.81
N ALA A 574 43.01 -39.97 -9.58
CA ALA A 574 43.38 -40.34 -8.22
C ALA A 574 44.43 -39.34 -7.67
N ALA A 575 44.32 -38.93 -6.42
CA ALA A 575 45.33 -38.09 -5.78
C ALA A 575 46.63 -38.87 -5.53
N LYS A 576 47.82 -38.21 -5.66
CA LYS A 576 49.16 -38.80 -5.49
C LYS A 576 49.79 -38.32 -4.20
#